data_5de08d262940dfba980914796c2af20e
#
_entry.id   5de08d262940dfba980914796c2af20e
#
_cell.length_a   1.000
_cell.length_b   1.000
_cell.length_c   1.000
_cell.angle_alpha   90.00
_cell.angle_beta   90.00
_cell.angle_gamma   90.00
#
_symmetry.space_group_name_H-M   'P 1'
#
loop_
_entity.id
_entity.type
_entity.pdbx_description
1 polymer ?
#
loop_
_entity_poly.entity_id
_entity_poly.type
_entity_poly.pdbx_seq_one_letter_code
_entity_poly.pdbx_strand_id
1 'polypeptide(L)'
;MRLNRVLATLAATGIAATSLVACGTESANTATPGTTGENGETVIKIGTTDADQQAWSVFSDLAAEQGITLDIVQFSDYAPVNEALAQGELDVNKFQHIMYLAEYNKNSGNDLRIVGSTEIVPLALFWKDHDSLDGIEGEEVAIPNDPSNQGRAINVLVQADLVTLSEGVADPLAPTPADIDKAASKVSVVPVDASQTPAAYNEGRPAIINNTWLDRAGIEPGLAVFEDDPNSPEAEPYINVFASRSGDIDNETLNKLVEIWHDPKVTEAVAQDSKGTSVPVKRDKAELNDILTNLESN
;
A
#
# COMPACT_ATOMS: atom_id res chain seq x y z
N MET A 1 -19.15 32.12 72.22
CA MET A 1 -19.23 31.48 73.55
C MET A 1 -18.42 30.18 73.48
N ARG A 2 -17.35 30.17 74.27
CA ARG A 2 -16.63 29.00 74.90
C ARG A 2 -16.23 27.84 73.94
N LEU A 3 -14.95 27.67 73.60
CA LEU A 3 -13.82 27.13 74.39
C LEU A 3 -14.05 25.64 74.77
N ASN A 4 -13.25 24.73 74.22
CA ASN A 4 -12.26 24.00 75.00
C ASN A 4 -11.42 23.07 74.11
N ARG A 5 -10.18 23.25 74.33
CA ARG A 5 -8.97 22.45 74.05
C ARG A 5 -9.06 21.07 74.66
N VAL A 6 -8.39 20.09 74.05
CA VAL A 6 -7.43 19.19 74.74
C VAL A 6 -6.44 18.68 73.76
N LEU A 7 -5.18 18.82 74.09
CA LEU A 7 -4.00 18.19 73.48
C LEU A 7 -3.92 16.71 73.84
N ALA A 8 -3.34 15.91 72.98
CA ALA A 8 -2.49 14.80 73.34
C ALA A 8 -1.52 14.45 72.20
N THR A 9 -0.28 14.74 72.46
CA THR A 9 0.95 14.29 71.77
C THR A 9 1.18 12.79 72.00
N LEU A 10 1.69 12.06 70.99
CA LEU A 10 2.81 11.15 71.15
C LEU A 10 3.38 10.72 69.79
N ALA A 11 4.68 10.74 69.79
CA ALA A 11 5.61 10.47 68.69
C ALA A 11 5.73 9.00 68.40
N ALA A 12 6.11 8.63 67.17
CA ALA A 12 7.31 7.82 66.96
C ALA A 12 7.52 7.45 65.46
N THR A 13 8.72 7.76 65.05
CA THR A 13 9.61 6.98 64.18
C THR A 13 9.19 6.66 62.74
N GLY A 14 9.92 7.30 61.92
CA GLY A 14 10.12 7.21 60.50
C GLY A 14 10.58 5.85 59.94
N ILE A 15 10.21 5.69 58.69
CA ILE A 15 11.00 4.98 57.71
C ILE A 15 10.86 5.80 56.41
N ALA A 16 11.95 6.46 56.00
CA ALA A 16 12.08 7.08 54.71
C ALA A 16 12.29 5.98 53.66
N ALA A 17 11.27 5.64 52.91
CA ALA A 17 11.41 4.90 51.69
C ALA A 17 11.62 5.92 50.57
N THR A 18 12.88 6.12 50.17
CA THR A 18 13.25 6.80 48.95
C THR A 18 12.84 5.94 47.74
N SER A 19 11.69 6.21 47.17
CA SER A 19 11.34 5.73 45.84
C SER A 19 12.19 6.49 44.82
N LEU A 20 13.23 5.84 44.33
CA LEU A 20 13.90 6.23 43.10
C LEU A 20 12.84 6.16 41.97
N VAL A 21 12.37 7.34 41.56
CA VAL A 21 11.71 7.47 40.26
C VAL A 21 12.82 7.31 39.22
N ALA A 22 13.00 6.09 38.71
CA ALA A 22 13.71 5.87 37.48
C ALA A 22 12.89 6.56 36.38
N CYS A 23 13.41 7.67 35.85
CA CYS A 23 13.03 8.14 34.53
C CYS A 23 13.41 7.01 33.56
N GLY A 24 12.45 6.12 33.28
CA GLY A 24 12.51 5.26 32.13
C GLY A 24 12.39 6.16 30.90
N THR A 25 13.47 6.24 30.14
CA THR A 25 13.35 6.59 28.72
C THR A 25 12.26 5.71 28.16
N GLU A 26 11.19 6.33 27.60
CA GLU A 26 10.25 5.62 26.74
C GLU A 26 11.04 4.99 25.62
N SER A 27 11.35 3.70 25.79
CA SER A 27 11.66 2.84 24.68
C SER A 27 10.42 2.83 23.82
N ALA A 28 10.55 3.25 22.58
CA ALA A 28 9.53 3.03 21.57
C ALA A 28 9.06 1.58 21.71
N ASN A 29 7.77 1.42 21.95
CA ASN A 29 7.15 0.13 22.17
C ASN A 29 7.17 -0.60 20.83
N THR A 30 8.27 -1.32 20.56
CA THR A 30 8.35 -2.24 19.41
C THR A 30 7.50 -3.46 19.78
N ALA A 31 6.19 -3.33 19.61
CA ALA A 31 5.30 -4.47 19.70
C ALA A 31 5.74 -5.48 18.63
N THR A 32 6.15 -6.67 19.06
CA THR A 32 6.46 -7.77 18.13
C THR A 32 5.19 -8.09 17.35
N PRO A 33 5.26 -8.27 16.00
CA PRO A 33 4.11 -8.66 15.20
C PRO A 33 3.44 -9.92 15.73
N GLY A 34 2.12 -9.85 15.78
CA GLY A 34 1.27 -10.94 16.23
C GLY A 34 0.98 -10.94 17.73
N THR A 35 -0.26 -11.24 18.04
CA THR A 35 -0.75 -11.51 19.39
C THR A 35 -1.13 -12.97 19.51
N THR A 36 -1.15 -13.50 20.73
CA THR A 36 -1.60 -14.89 20.97
C THR A 36 -3.14 -14.85 21.10
N GLY A 37 -3.83 -15.56 20.22
CA GLY A 37 -5.27 -15.73 20.28
C GLY A 37 -5.73 -16.68 21.39
N GLU A 38 -7.04 -16.83 21.53
CA GLU A 38 -7.66 -17.59 22.64
C GLU A 38 -7.30 -19.08 22.64
N ASN A 39 -7.05 -19.66 21.47
CA ASN A 39 -6.70 -21.07 21.28
C ASN A 39 -5.19 -21.31 21.12
N GLY A 40 -4.36 -20.28 21.33
CA GLY A 40 -2.91 -20.35 21.19
C GLY A 40 -2.37 -20.11 19.79
N GLU A 41 -3.22 -19.76 18.82
CA GLU A 41 -2.83 -19.32 17.47
C GLU A 41 -2.13 -17.96 17.51
N THR A 42 -1.33 -17.68 16.48
CA THR A 42 -0.76 -16.34 16.28
C THR A 42 -1.74 -15.50 15.45
N VAL A 43 -2.23 -14.40 16.02
CA VAL A 43 -3.12 -13.46 15.31
C VAL A 43 -2.27 -12.35 14.70
N ILE A 44 -2.33 -12.17 13.38
CA ILE A 44 -1.65 -11.11 12.62
C ILE A 44 -2.68 -10.13 12.08
N LYS A 45 -2.49 -8.85 12.40
CA LYS A 45 -3.32 -7.77 11.91
C LYS A 45 -2.75 -7.22 10.61
N ILE A 46 -3.46 -7.46 9.51
CA ILE A 46 -3.02 -7.11 8.16
C ILE A 46 -3.91 -6.05 7.51
N GLY A 47 -3.31 -4.96 7.03
CA GLY A 47 -4.00 -3.90 6.30
C GLY A 47 -4.00 -4.11 4.80
N THR A 48 -5.17 -3.94 4.18
CA THR A 48 -5.32 -4.00 2.72
C THR A 48 -6.45 -3.10 2.23
N THR A 49 -6.54 -2.91 0.91
CA THR A 49 -7.62 -2.17 0.23
C THR A 49 -8.53 -3.06 -0.61
N ASP A 50 -8.30 -4.37 -0.64
CA ASP A 50 -8.97 -5.34 -1.52
C ASP A 50 -9.44 -6.62 -0.78
N ALA A 51 -9.76 -6.51 0.53
CA ALA A 51 -10.13 -7.64 1.38
C ALA A 51 -11.40 -8.40 0.91
N ASP A 52 -12.18 -7.83 0.02
CA ASP A 52 -13.36 -8.42 -0.62
C ASP A 52 -13.03 -9.41 -1.75
N GLN A 53 -11.76 -9.48 -2.20
CA GLN A 53 -11.31 -10.45 -3.19
C GLN A 53 -11.24 -11.88 -2.63
N GLN A 54 -11.50 -12.88 -3.50
CA GLN A 54 -11.51 -14.29 -3.12
C GLN A 54 -10.13 -14.77 -2.61
N ALA A 55 -9.05 -14.23 -3.14
CA ALA A 55 -7.68 -14.54 -2.74
C ALA A 55 -7.48 -14.43 -1.23
N TRP A 56 -8.09 -13.44 -0.57
CA TRP A 56 -7.98 -13.25 0.89
C TRP A 56 -8.63 -14.38 1.69
N SER A 57 -9.76 -14.93 1.20
CA SER A 57 -10.39 -16.09 1.86
C SER A 57 -9.49 -17.31 1.78
N VAL A 58 -8.96 -17.61 0.58
CA VAL A 58 -8.05 -18.74 0.36
C VAL A 58 -6.76 -18.58 1.18
N PHE A 59 -6.20 -17.36 1.21
CA PHE A 59 -5.01 -17.04 1.99
C PHE A 59 -5.25 -17.23 3.50
N SER A 60 -6.40 -16.78 4.01
CA SER A 60 -6.76 -16.94 5.43
C SER A 60 -6.92 -18.41 5.82
N ASP A 61 -7.55 -19.22 4.97
CA ASP A 61 -7.73 -20.65 5.22
C ASP A 61 -6.37 -21.37 5.32
N LEU A 62 -5.46 -21.08 4.38
CA LEU A 62 -4.11 -21.68 4.39
C LEU A 62 -3.24 -21.15 5.57
N ALA A 63 -3.40 -19.89 5.97
CA ALA A 63 -2.75 -19.34 7.15
C ALA A 63 -3.24 -20.04 8.42
N ALA A 64 -4.54 -20.29 8.53
CA ALA A 64 -5.14 -21.00 9.66
C ALA A 64 -4.63 -22.45 9.78
N GLU A 65 -4.41 -23.16 8.66
CA GLU A 65 -3.78 -24.48 8.63
C GLU A 65 -2.37 -24.48 9.23
N GLN A 66 -1.70 -23.31 9.25
CA GLN A 66 -0.36 -23.10 9.84
C GLN A 66 -0.41 -22.47 11.26
N GLY A 67 -1.60 -22.38 11.87
CA GLY A 67 -1.77 -21.79 13.20
C GLY A 67 -1.70 -20.25 13.21
N ILE A 68 -1.94 -19.59 12.08
CA ILE A 68 -1.96 -18.14 11.94
C ILE A 68 -3.38 -17.69 11.62
N THR A 69 -3.95 -16.85 12.46
CA THR A 69 -5.24 -16.20 12.21
C THR A 69 -5.00 -14.79 11.68
N LEU A 70 -5.64 -14.43 10.56
CA LEU A 70 -5.55 -13.10 9.98
C LEU A 70 -6.69 -12.22 10.47
N ASP A 71 -6.37 -11.09 11.10
CA ASP A 71 -7.28 -9.97 11.35
C ASP A 71 -7.12 -8.97 10.20
N ILE A 72 -7.96 -9.11 9.16
CA ILE A 72 -7.86 -8.33 7.93
C ILE A 72 -8.58 -7.00 8.11
N VAL A 73 -7.83 -5.89 8.04
CA VAL A 73 -8.34 -4.53 8.16
C VAL A 73 -8.50 -3.94 6.76
N GLN A 74 -9.77 -3.74 6.36
CA GLN A 74 -10.12 -3.13 5.08
C GLN A 74 -10.04 -1.61 5.14
N PHE A 75 -9.32 -1.01 4.20
CA PHE A 75 -9.26 0.44 3.99
C PHE A 75 -10.04 0.87 2.75
N SER A 76 -10.61 2.08 2.78
CA SER A 76 -11.37 2.65 1.67
C SER A 76 -10.52 3.36 0.63
N ASP A 77 -9.29 3.74 0.99
CA ASP A 77 -8.28 4.34 0.12
C ASP A 77 -6.86 3.95 0.55
N TYR A 78 -5.84 4.38 -0.22
CA TYR A 78 -4.44 4.01 0.02
C TYR A 78 -3.77 4.80 1.15
N ALA A 79 -4.12 6.08 1.32
CA ALA A 79 -3.35 7.01 2.14
C ALA A 79 -3.16 6.60 3.63
N PRO A 80 -4.16 6.05 4.35
CA PRO A 80 -4.00 5.77 5.78
C PRO A 80 -3.26 4.46 6.08
N VAL A 81 -3.07 3.57 5.09
CA VAL A 81 -2.62 2.19 5.36
C VAL A 81 -1.19 2.13 5.90
N ASN A 82 -0.25 2.85 5.29
CA ASN A 82 1.14 2.89 5.74
C ASN A 82 1.28 3.63 7.08
N GLU A 83 0.48 4.65 7.31
CA GLU A 83 0.47 5.36 8.60
C GLU A 83 0.00 4.45 9.73
N ALA A 84 -1.06 3.69 9.53
CA ALA A 84 -1.55 2.70 10.50
C ALA A 84 -0.48 1.63 10.81
N LEU A 85 0.29 1.19 9.79
CA LEU A 85 1.40 0.27 9.99
C LEU A 85 2.54 0.93 10.79
N ALA A 86 2.93 2.14 10.44
CA ALA A 86 4.01 2.87 11.12
C ALA A 86 3.68 3.14 12.58
N GLN A 87 2.40 3.43 12.90
CA GLN A 87 1.92 3.64 14.26
C GLN A 87 1.72 2.35 15.07
N GLY A 88 1.89 1.17 14.46
CA GLY A 88 1.72 -0.12 15.12
C GLY A 88 0.27 -0.55 15.28
N GLU A 89 -0.66 0.07 14.55
CA GLU A 89 -2.06 -0.36 14.46
C GLU A 89 -2.24 -1.61 13.60
N LEU A 90 -1.25 -1.89 12.73
CA LEU A 90 -1.12 -3.08 11.90
C LEU A 90 0.23 -3.76 12.18
N ASP A 91 0.30 -5.07 11.94
CA ASP A 91 1.55 -5.84 11.96
C ASP A 91 2.25 -5.82 10.60
N VAL A 92 1.46 -5.86 9.53
CA VAL A 92 1.89 -5.93 8.14
C VAL A 92 0.81 -5.29 7.24
N ASN A 93 1.18 -4.85 6.05
CA ASN A 93 0.20 -4.55 5.02
C ASN A 93 0.54 -5.21 3.68
N LYS A 94 -0.49 -5.39 2.84
CA LYS A 94 -0.39 -5.83 1.44
C LYS A 94 -1.43 -5.07 0.64
N PHE A 95 -1.01 -3.98 -0.04
CA PHE A 95 -1.89 -3.13 -0.85
C PHE A 95 -1.13 -2.29 -1.88
N GLN A 96 0.19 -2.26 -1.80
CA GLN A 96 1.05 -1.27 -2.46
C GLN A 96 2.18 -1.91 -3.23
N HIS A 97 2.69 -1.20 -4.21
CA HIS A 97 3.93 -1.50 -4.92
C HIS A 97 5.13 -0.76 -4.31
N ILE A 98 6.35 -1.17 -4.70
CA ILE A 98 7.62 -0.66 -4.14
C ILE A 98 7.72 0.87 -4.27
N MET A 99 7.38 1.44 -5.44
CA MET A 99 7.43 2.91 -5.66
C MET A 99 6.50 3.66 -4.68
N TYR A 100 5.29 3.14 -4.40
CA TYR A 100 4.38 3.77 -3.44
C TYR A 100 4.96 3.77 -2.02
N LEU A 101 5.60 2.65 -1.62
CA LEU A 101 6.28 2.54 -0.33
C LEU A 101 7.46 3.49 -0.24
N ALA A 102 8.28 3.60 -1.31
CA ALA A 102 9.42 4.54 -1.36
C ALA A 102 8.96 5.99 -1.17
N GLU A 103 7.92 6.41 -1.90
CA GLU A 103 7.36 7.75 -1.76
C GLU A 103 6.78 8.01 -0.37
N TYR A 104 6.11 7.02 0.24
CA TYR A 104 5.65 7.14 1.62
C TYR A 104 6.82 7.35 2.58
N ASN A 105 7.87 6.52 2.52
CA ASN A 105 9.03 6.63 3.40
C ASN A 105 9.74 7.99 3.25
N LYS A 106 9.96 8.44 2.00
CA LYS A 106 10.57 9.76 1.72
C LYS A 106 9.77 10.90 2.34
N ASN A 107 8.45 10.89 2.16
CA ASN A 107 7.59 12.00 2.57
C ASN A 107 7.29 12.01 4.07
N SER A 108 7.18 10.85 4.71
CA SER A 108 6.86 10.72 6.15
C SER A 108 8.10 10.68 7.03
N GLY A 109 9.25 10.28 6.50
CA GLY A 109 10.46 9.98 7.27
C GLY A 109 10.38 8.67 8.06
N ASN A 110 9.37 7.83 7.80
CA ASN A 110 9.25 6.50 8.36
C ASN A 110 10.18 5.51 7.63
N ASP A 111 10.42 4.35 8.25
CA ASP A 111 11.30 3.30 7.73
C ASP A 111 10.53 1.97 7.65
N LEU A 112 9.54 1.92 6.75
CA LEU A 112 8.86 0.66 6.42
C LEU A 112 9.68 -0.13 5.42
N ARG A 113 9.70 -1.47 5.56
CA ARG A 113 10.54 -2.35 4.75
C ARG A 113 9.74 -3.51 4.17
N ILE A 114 10.24 -4.08 3.09
CA ILE A 114 9.59 -5.14 2.34
C ILE A 114 9.89 -6.49 2.99
N VAL A 115 8.84 -7.25 3.32
CA VAL A 115 8.91 -8.62 3.80
C VAL A 115 8.99 -9.60 2.63
N GLY A 116 8.27 -9.32 1.53
CA GLY A 116 8.30 -10.14 0.32
C GLY A 116 7.41 -9.57 -0.78
N SER A 117 7.63 -10.06 -2.01
CA SER A 117 6.84 -9.71 -3.19
C SER A 117 5.55 -10.52 -3.29
N THR A 118 4.62 -10.01 -4.09
CA THR A 118 3.37 -10.68 -4.43
C THR A 118 3.18 -10.79 -5.95
N GLU A 119 2.65 -9.79 -6.61
CA GLU A 119 2.39 -9.75 -8.06
C GLU A 119 2.67 -8.37 -8.64
N ILE A 120 2.72 -8.27 -9.96
CA ILE A 120 2.55 -7.02 -10.70
C ILE A 120 1.17 -7.04 -11.35
N VAL A 121 0.46 -5.92 -11.28
CA VAL A 121 -0.78 -5.68 -12.02
C VAL A 121 -0.56 -4.55 -12.99
N PRO A 122 -0.99 -4.66 -14.26
CA PRO A 122 -0.90 -3.56 -15.20
C PRO A 122 -1.73 -2.38 -14.72
N LEU A 123 -1.28 -1.18 -15.03
CA LEU A 123 -2.05 0.04 -14.90
C LEU A 123 -2.65 0.38 -16.25
N ALA A 124 -3.98 0.56 -16.29
CA ALA A 124 -4.69 0.61 -17.55
C ALA A 124 -5.55 1.86 -17.72
N LEU A 125 -5.68 2.29 -18.99
CA LEU A 125 -6.59 3.31 -19.46
C LEU A 125 -7.91 2.68 -19.88
N PHE A 126 -8.98 3.15 -19.31
CA PHE A 126 -10.35 2.76 -19.63
C PHE A 126 -11.10 3.94 -20.22
N TRP A 127 -11.91 3.69 -21.23
CA TRP A 127 -12.78 4.70 -21.83
C TRP A 127 -14.13 4.05 -22.17
N LYS A 128 -15.17 4.47 -21.46
CA LYS A 128 -16.47 3.84 -21.51
C LYS A 128 -17.05 3.88 -22.92
N ASP A 129 -17.59 2.74 -23.37
CA ASP A 129 -18.19 2.54 -24.69
C ASP A 129 -17.19 2.68 -25.87
N HIS A 130 -15.87 2.57 -25.60
CA HIS A 130 -14.81 2.55 -26.60
C HIS A 130 -13.97 1.29 -26.46
N ASP A 131 -13.42 0.78 -27.55
CA ASP A 131 -12.57 -0.40 -27.66
C ASP A 131 -11.16 -0.08 -28.21
N SER A 132 -10.87 1.19 -28.44
CA SER A 132 -9.62 1.72 -28.96
C SER A 132 -9.38 3.15 -28.50
N LEU A 133 -8.22 3.71 -28.88
CA LEU A 133 -7.87 5.12 -28.62
C LEU A 133 -8.40 6.07 -29.71
N ASP A 134 -9.14 5.57 -30.71
CA ASP A 134 -9.63 6.38 -31.82
C ASP A 134 -10.59 7.47 -31.33
N GLY A 135 -10.25 8.73 -31.63
CA GLY A 135 -11.07 9.88 -31.26
C GLY A 135 -10.82 10.44 -29.86
N ILE A 136 -9.81 9.95 -29.14
CA ILE A 136 -9.47 10.41 -27.78
C ILE A 136 -8.83 11.82 -27.74
N GLU A 137 -8.43 12.37 -28.90
CA GLU A 137 -7.79 13.69 -28.97
C GLU A 137 -8.69 14.79 -28.42
N GLY A 138 -8.14 15.56 -27.49
CA GLY A 138 -8.85 16.67 -26.82
C GLY A 138 -9.58 16.29 -25.54
N GLU A 139 -9.63 15.00 -25.20
CA GLU A 139 -10.25 14.55 -23.96
C GLU A 139 -9.41 14.90 -22.72
N GLU A 140 -10.08 14.93 -21.57
CA GLU A 140 -9.48 15.07 -20.26
C GLU A 140 -9.42 13.68 -19.59
N VAL A 141 -8.23 13.12 -19.44
CA VAL A 141 -8.02 11.82 -18.81
C VAL A 141 -7.92 11.98 -17.29
N ALA A 142 -8.81 11.33 -16.54
CA ALA A 142 -8.69 11.26 -15.09
C ALA A 142 -7.54 10.31 -14.70
N ILE A 143 -6.65 10.76 -13.82
CA ILE A 143 -5.51 9.97 -13.35
C ILE A 143 -5.42 10.00 -11.82
N PRO A 144 -4.81 9.01 -11.14
CA PRO A 144 -4.54 9.06 -9.71
C PRO A 144 -3.73 10.31 -9.34
N ASN A 145 -3.96 10.85 -8.13
CA ASN A 145 -3.27 12.05 -7.64
C ASN A 145 -2.14 11.77 -6.66
N ASP A 146 -1.99 10.53 -6.18
CA ASP A 146 -0.82 10.16 -5.40
C ASP A 146 0.42 10.14 -6.30
N PRO A 147 1.59 10.62 -5.81
CA PRO A 147 2.75 10.87 -6.67
C PRO A 147 3.19 9.66 -7.50
N SER A 148 3.19 8.47 -6.89
CA SER A 148 3.69 7.27 -7.55
C SER A 148 2.75 6.77 -8.66
N ASN A 149 1.43 6.68 -8.41
CA ASN A 149 0.48 6.28 -9.44
C ASN A 149 0.23 7.40 -10.45
N GLN A 150 0.33 8.69 -10.05
CA GLN A 150 0.25 9.82 -10.98
C GLN A 150 1.36 9.76 -12.03
N GLY A 151 2.60 9.57 -11.58
CA GLY A 151 3.75 9.45 -12.48
C GLY A 151 3.62 8.25 -13.41
N ARG A 152 3.23 7.06 -12.85
CA ARG A 152 2.96 5.86 -13.66
C ARG A 152 1.86 6.10 -14.69
N ALA A 153 0.75 6.74 -14.29
CA ALA A 153 -0.36 7.04 -15.20
C ALA A 153 0.06 7.95 -16.35
N ILE A 154 0.88 8.98 -16.07
CA ILE A 154 1.44 9.84 -17.12
C ILE A 154 2.33 9.01 -18.05
N ASN A 155 3.17 8.11 -17.52
CA ASN A 155 4.02 7.23 -18.32
C ASN A 155 3.20 6.23 -19.18
N VAL A 156 2.07 5.72 -18.69
CA VAL A 156 1.12 4.93 -19.50
C VAL A 156 0.60 5.75 -20.68
N LEU A 157 0.24 7.02 -20.45
CA LEU A 157 -0.21 7.90 -21.53
C LEU A 157 0.91 8.28 -22.51
N VAL A 158 2.16 8.36 -22.04
CA VAL A 158 3.34 8.53 -22.93
C VAL A 158 3.54 7.29 -23.81
N GLN A 159 3.46 6.09 -23.24
CA GLN A 159 3.56 4.83 -23.99
C GLN A 159 2.43 4.67 -25.02
N ALA A 160 1.25 5.24 -24.73
CA ALA A 160 0.10 5.26 -25.65
C ALA A 160 0.21 6.35 -26.74
N ASP A 161 1.31 7.11 -26.81
CA ASP A 161 1.47 8.28 -27.70
C ASP A 161 0.39 9.37 -27.51
N LEU A 162 -0.18 9.47 -26.32
CA LEU A 162 -1.21 10.46 -25.97
C LEU A 162 -0.64 11.70 -25.27
N VAL A 163 0.48 11.54 -24.57
CA VAL A 163 1.16 12.60 -23.82
C VAL A 163 2.63 12.66 -24.25
N THR A 164 3.13 13.88 -24.41
CA THR A 164 4.55 14.17 -24.61
C THR A 164 5.07 14.92 -23.40
N LEU A 165 6.20 14.47 -22.84
CA LEU A 165 6.88 15.18 -21.76
C LEU A 165 7.74 16.32 -22.30
N SER A 166 7.87 17.39 -21.53
CA SER A 166 8.77 18.51 -21.79
C SER A 166 10.23 18.05 -21.74
N GLU A 167 11.12 18.77 -22.40
CA GLU A 167 12.56 18.51 -22.29
C GLU A 167 13.06 18.78 -20.86
N GLY A 168 13.91 17.90 -20.33
CA GLY A 168 14.59 18.11 -19.05
C GLY A 168 13.75 17.76 -17.81
N VAL A 169 12.79 16.83 -17.92
CA VAL A 169 12.06 16.28 -16.75
C VAL A 169 13.05 15.74 -15.74
N ALA A 170 12.92 16.18 -14.49
CA ALA A 170 13.87 15.86 -13.42
C ALA A 170 13.81 14.38 -13.02
N ASP A 171 12.61 13.82 -12.92
CA ASP A 171 12.37 12.41 -12.62
C ASP A 171 11.45 11.77 -13.67
N PRO A 172 12.02 11.04 -14.65
CA PRO A 172 11.22 10.37 -15.66
C PRO A 172 10.35 9.21 -15.13
N LEU A 173 10.63 8.66 -13.93
CA LEU A 173 9.81 7.61 -13.34
C LEU A 173 8.58 8.18 -12.65
N ALA A 174 8.65 9.43 -12.17
CA ALA A 174 7.56 10.08 -11.47
C ALA A 174 7.22 11.47 -12.07
N PRO A 175 6.94 11.58 -13.40
CA PRO A 175 6.56 12.86 -14.00
C PRO A 175 5.26 13.37 -13.39
N THR A 176 5.14 14.70 -13.34
CA THR A 176 3.95 15.41 -12.85
C THR A 176 3.18 16.05 -14.02
N PRO A 177 1.94 16.50 -13.81
CA PRO A 177 1.21 17.25 -14.86
C PRO A 177 1.90 18.53 -15.33
N ALA A 178 2.85 19.07 -14.53
CA ALA A 178 3.64 20.23 -14.92
C ALA A 178 4.74 19.89 -15.93
N ASP A 179 5.14 18.62 -16.00
CA ASP A 179 6.16 18.12 -16.92
C ASP A 179 5.60 17.80 -18.33
N ILE A 180 4.28 17.91 -18.50
CA ILE A 180 3.61 17.62 -19.79
C ILE A 180 3.75 18.80 -20.74
N ASP A 181 4.26 18.56 -21.95
CA ASP A 181 4.15 19.51 -23.07
C ASP A 181 2.73 19.47 -23.63
N LYS A 182 1.90 20.42 -23.16
CA LYS A 182 0.50 20.54 -23.55
C LYS A 182 0.26 20.81 -25.03
N ALA A 183 1.27 21.40 -25.71
CA ALA A 183 1.13 21.72 -27.14
C ALA A 183 1.42 20.51 -28.03
N ALA A 184 2.26 19.59 -27.54
CA ALA A 184 2.62 18.36 -28.24
C ALA A 184 1.76 17.17 -27.85
N SER A 185 0.99 17.27 -26.76
CA SER A 185 0.13 16.19 -26.25
C SER A 185 -1.27 16.21 -26.89
N LYS A 186 -1.84 15.02 -27.06
CA LYS A 186 -3.18 14.83 -27.65
C LYS A 186 -4.30 14.95 -26.63
N VAL A 187 -4.02 14.68 -25.36
CA VAL A 187 -4.96 14.73 -24.25
C VAL A 187 -4.43 15.62 -23.13
N SER A 188 -5.32 16.03 -22.22
CA SER A 188 -4.94 16.64 -20.95
C SER A 188 -5.19 15.66 -19.80
N VAL A 189 -4.58 15.91 -18.63
CA VAL A 189 -4.75 15.06 -17.44
C VAL A 189 -5.42 15.85 -16.31
N VAL A 190 -6.27 15.15 -15.56
CA VAL A 190 -6.94 15.68 -14.36
C VAL A 190 -6.67 14.73 -13.20
N PRO A 191 -5.77 15.08 -12.26
CA PRO A 191 -5.52 14.28 -11.07
C PRO A 191 -6.73 14.26 -10.13
N VAL A 192 -7.15 13.06 -9.73
CA VAL A 192 -8.21 12.80 -8.75
C VAL A 192 -7.76 11.72 -7.80
N ASP A 193 -8.40 11.57 -6.65
CA ASP A 193 -8.14 10.41 -5.78
C ASP A 193 -8.28 9.10 -6.56
N ALA A 194 -7.36 8.14 -6.34
CA ALA A 194 -7.35 6.88 -7.07
C ALA A 194 -8.70 6.14 -6.98
N SER A 195 -9.35 6.20 -5.80
CA SER A 195 -10.68 5.61 -5.58
C SER A 195 -11.81 6.31 -6.36
N GLN A 196 -11.56 7.51 -6.89
CA GLN A 196 -12.52 8.30 -7.66
C GLN A 196 -12.35 8.16 -9.18
N THR A 197 -11.27 7.56 -9.65
CA THR A 197 -11.03 7.37 -11.09
C THR A 197 -12.15 6.57 -11.79
N PRO A 198 -12.79 5.54 -11.16
CA PRO A 198 -13.93 4.87 -11.76
C PRO A 198 -15.16 5.75 -11.96
N ALA A 199 -15.33 6.80 -11.14
CA ALA A 199 -16.45 7.75 -11.33
C ALA A 199 -16.28 8.53 -12.62
N ALA A 200 -15.07 8.97 -12.96
CA ALA A 200 -14.78 9.63 -14.22
C ALA A 200 -15.09 8.73 -15.44
N TYR A 201 -14.69 7.45 -15.37
CA TYR A 201 -15.05 6.45 -16.38
C TYR A 201 -16.57 6.31 -16.53
N ASN A 202 -17.30 6.22 -15.41
CA ASN A 202 -18.76 6.09 -15.45
C ASN A 202 -19.46 7.32 -16.02
N GLU A 203 -18.85 8.50 -15.91
CA GLU A 203 -19.29 9.76 -16.55
C GLU A 203 -18.96 9.81 -18.04
N GLY A 204 -18.28 8.81 -18.59
CA GLY A 204 -17.88 8.73 -20.01
C GLY A 204 -16.53 9.36 -20.32
N ARG A 205 -15.78 9.84 -19.31
CA ARG A 205 -14.40 10.35 -19.49
C ARG A 205 -13.40 9.20 -19.51
N PRO A 206 -12.32 9.28 -20.30
CA PRO A 206 -11.22 8.33 -20.18
C PRO A 206 -10.56 8.46 -18.80
N ALA A 207 -10.15 7.34 -18.22
CA ALA A 207 -9.55 7.29 -16.89
C ALA A 207 -8.49 6.22 -16.78
N ILE A 208 -7.37 6.54 -16.16
CA ILE A 208 -6.41 5.52 -15.66
C ILE A 208 -6.92 5.02 -14.31
N ILE A 209 -7.17 3.71 -14.22
CA ILE A 209 -7.78 3.10 -13.04
C ILE A 209 -6.88 1.98 -12.51
N ASN A 210 -6.49 2.08 -11.22
CA ASN A 210 -5.79 1.00 -10.56
C ASN A 210 -6.70 -0.23 -10.41
N ASN A 211 -6.14 -1.42 -10.57
CA ASN A 211 -6.86 -2.70 -10.55
C ASN A 211 -7.75 -2.86 -9.29
N THR A 212 -7.27 -2.44 -8.12
CA THR A 212 -8.02 -2.44 -6.84
C THR A 212 -9.44 -1.85 -6.95
N TRP A 213 -9.64 -0.85 -7.81
CA TRP A 213 -10.91 -0.14 -7.92
C TRP A 213 -11.84 -0.67 -9.01
N LEU A 214 -11.35 -1.56 -9.89
CA LEU A 214 -12.13 -2.10 -11.01
C LEU A 214 -13.28 -2.98 -10.51
N ASP A 215 -12.99 -3.95 -9.66
CA ASP A 215 -13.97 -4.90 -9.17
C ASP A 215 -15.09 -4.19 -8.39
N ARG A 216 -14.74 -3.27 -7.50
CA ARG A 216 -15.70 -2.45 -6.74
C ARG A 216 -16.60 -1.59 -7.62
N ALA A 217 -16.10 -1.17 -8.76
CA ALA A 217 -16.84 -0.36 -9.73
C ALA A 217 -17.60 -1.21 -10.76
N GLY A 218 -17.41 -2.54 -10.76
CA GLY A 218 -17.98 -3.45 -11.75
C GLY A 218 -17.40 -3.23 -13.15
N ILE A 219 -16.13 -2.81 -13.24
CA ILE A 219 -15.42 -2.58 -14.50
C ILE A 219 -14.55 -3.80 -14.79
N GLU A 220 -14.81 -4.49 -15.90
CA GLU A 220 -14.01 -5.64 -16.31
C GLU A 220 -12.63 -5.18 -16.82
N PRO A 221 -11.52 -5.79 -16.37
CA PRO A 221 -10.17 -5.42 -16.83
C PRO A 221 -10.00 -5.48 -18.35
N GLY A 222 -10.69 -6.42 -19.02
CA GLY A 222 -10.67 -6.55 -20.47
C GLY A 222 -11.29 -5.41 -21.25
N LEU A 223 -11.88 -4.39 -20.59
CA LEU A 223 -12.36 -3.16 -21.22
C LEU A 223 -11.27 -2.08 -21.33
N ALA A 224 -10.03 -2.39 -20.91
CA ALA A 224 -8.90 -1.49 -21.07
C ALA A 224 -8.66 -1.22 -22.56
N VAL A 225 -8.51 0.07 -22.91
CA VAL A 225 -8.16 0.50 -24.27
C VAL A 225 -6.64 0.62 -24.46
N PHE A 226 -5.90 0.66 -23.36
CA PHE A 226 -4.42 0.62 -23.32
C PHE A 226 -3.96 0.25 -21.89
N GLU A 227 -2.82 -0.43 -21.76
CA GLU A 227 -2.20 -0.75 -20.46
C GLU A 227 -0.67 -0.83 -20.58
N ASP A 228 0.05 -0.64 -19.47
CA ASP A 228 1.49 -0.90 -19.43
C ASP A 228 1.77 -2.42 -19.42
N ASP A 229 2.99 -2.81 -19.84
CA ASP A 229 3.40 -4.21 -19.85
C ASP A 229 3.98 -4.63 -18.50
N PRO A 230 3.28 -5.48 -17.72
CA PRO A 230 3.76 -5.94 -16.41
C PRO A 230 5.02 -6.82 -16.49
N ASN A 231 5.41 -7.28 -17.70
CA ASN A 231 6.61 -8.08 -17.90
C ASN A 231 7.81 -7.23 -18.34
N SER A 232 7.63 -5.94 -18.55
CA SER A 232 8.72 -5.05 -18.94
C SER A 232 9.68 -4.77 -17.77
N PRO A 233 10.97 -4.47 -18.03
CA PRO A 233 11.91 -4.05 -16.99
C PRO A 233 11.44 -2.80 -16.24
N GLU A 234 10.71 -1.92 -16.89
CA GLU A 234 10.14 -0.68 -16.33
C GLU A 234 9.04 -0.97 -15.31
N ALA A 235 8.48 -2.19 -15.29
CA ALA A 235 7.47 -2.60 -14.33
C ALA A 235 8.06 -2.97 -12.95
N GLU A 236 9.39 -3.12 -12.81
CA GLU A 236 10.03 -3.52 -11.55
C GLU A 236 9.66 -2.65 -10.34
N PRO A 237 9.59 -1.30 -10.41
CA PRO A 237 9.14 -0.45 -9.29
C PRO A 237 7.69 -0.70 -8.86
N TYR A 238 6.91 -1.36 -9.70
CA TYR A 238 5.48 -1.61 -9.49
C TYR A 238 5.17 -3.04 -9.04
N ILE A 239 6.18 -3.80 -8.60
CA ILE A 239 5.98 -5.07 -7.87
C ILE A 239 5.24 -4.77 -6.58
N ASN A 240 4.08 -5.41 -6.37
CA ASN A 240 3.34 -5.33 -5.11
C ASN A 240 4.02 -6.15 -4.03
N VAL A 241 3.89 -5.69 -2.77
CA VAL A 241 4.69 -6.22 -1.67
C VAL A 241 3.88 -6.33 -0.37
N PHE A 242 4.32 -7.26 0.49
CA PHE A 242 4.08 -7.18 1.92
C PHE A 242 5.10 -6.23 2.53
N ALA A 243 4.64 -5.26 3.33
CA ALA A 243 5.50 -4.33 4.06
C ALA A 243 5.25 -4.38 5.56
N SER A 244 6.33 -4.24 6.34
CA SER A 244 6.30 -4.16 7.80
C SER A 244 7.16 -2.99 8.30
N ARG A 245 7.16 -2.73 9.60
CA ARG A 245 8.18 -1.87 10.23
C ARG A 245 9.56 -2.54 10.07
N SER A 246 10.62 -1.74 9.97
CA SER A 246 11.99 -2.24 9.73
C SER A 246 12.48 -3.22 10.80
N GLY A 247 12.04 -3.05 12.06
CA GLY A 247 12.37 -3.97 13.15
C GLY A 247 11.71 -5.35 13.03
N ASP A 248 10.72 -5.51 12.16
CA ASP A 248 9.88 -6.71 12.04
C ASP A 248 10.15 -7.53 10.76
N ILE A 249 11.06 -7.06 9.90
CA ILE A 249 11.34 -7.66 8.59
C ILE A 249 11.75 -9.15 8.65
N ASP A 250 12.38 -9.56 9.76
CA ASP A 250 12.84 -10.94 9.97
C ASP A 250 11.87 -11.76 10.84
N ASN A 251 10.68 -11.22 11.14
CA ASN A 251 9.66 -11.97 11.88
C ASN A 251 9.25 -13.23 11.12
N GLU A 252 9.38 -14.39 11.76
CA GLU A 252 9.13 -15.70 11.13
C GLU A 252 7.69 -15.85 10.64
N THR A 253 6.71 -15.32 11.38
CA THR A 253 5.30 -15.40 11.00
C THR A 253 5.01 -14.55 9.77
N LEU A 254 5.56 -13.32 9.70
CA LEU A 254 5.38 -12.47 8.51
C LEU A 254 6.04 -13.08 7.27
N ASN A 255 7.25 -13.64 7.41
CA ASN A 255 7.90 -14.35 6.29
C ASN A 255 7.09 -15.58 5.86
N LYS A 256 6.46 -16.28 6.81
CA LYS A 256 5.57 -17.42 6.52
C LYS A 256 4.33 -17.00 5.73
N LEU A 257 3.76 -15.83 6.02
CA LEU A 257 2.63 -15.29 5.23
C LEU A 257 3.03 -15.04 3.78
N VAL A 258 4.23 -14.53 3.52
CA VAL A 258 4.74 -14.38 2.14
C VAL A 258 4.84 -15.73 1.43
N GLU A 259 5.34 -16.78 2.12
CA GLU A 259 5.39 -18.13 1.54
C GLU A 259 3.99 -18.65 1.19
N ILE A 260 3.00 -18.46 2.09
CA ILE A 260 1.61 -18.89 1.89
C ILE A 260 0.97 -18.11 0.73
N TRP A 261 1.27 -16.81 0.57
CA TRP A 261 0.76 -16.03 -0.57
C TRP A 261 1.19 -16.62 -1.91
N HIS A 262 2.37 -17.23 -1.97
CA HIS A 262 2.87 -17.92 -3.15
C HIS A 262 2.40 -19.38 -3.29
N ASP A 263 1.47 -19.86 -2.44
CA ASP A 263 0.84 -21.15 -2.65
C ASP A 263 0.03 -21.13 -3.96
N PRO A 264 0.07 -22.22 -4.76
CA PRO A 264 -0.68 -22.31 -6.02
C PRO A 264 -2.17 -21.99 -5.88
N LYS A 265 -2.82 -22.31 -4.76
CA LYS A 265 -4.23 -22.01 -4.54
C LYS A 265 -4.49 -20.51 -4.40
N VAL A 266 -3.59 -19.79 -3.70
CA VAL A 266 -3.70 -18.33 -3.56
C VAL A 266 -3.41 -17.64 -4.89
N THR A 267 -2.33 -18.02 -5.58
CA THR A 267 -1.97 -17.44 -6.87
C THR A 267 -3.03 -17.71 -7.95
N GLU A 268 -3.72 -18.85 -7.91
CA GLU A 268 -4.87 -19.13 -8.76
C GLU A 268 -6.06 -18.21 -8.43
N ALA A 269 -6.35 -18.00 -7.14
CA ALA A 269 -7.41 -17.09 -6.72
C ALA A 269 -7.09 -15.64 -7.12
N VAL A 270 -5.85 -15.17 -6.93
CA VAL A 270 -5.39 -13.85 -7.43
C VAL A 270 -5.57 -13.71 -8.93
N ALA A 271 -5.22 -14.76 -9.70
CA ALA A 271 -5.43 -14.76 -11.15
C ALA A 271 -6.93 -14.72 -11.52
N GLN A 272 -7.80 -15.36 -10.75
CA GLN A 272 -9.25 -15.28 -10.96
C GLN A 272 -9.81 -13.90 -10.62
N ASP A 273 -9.41 -13.31 -9.49
CA ASP A 273 -9.82 -11.97 -9.07
C ASP A 273 -9.38 -10.90 -10.08
N SER A 274 -8.14 -10.99 -10.58
CA SER A 274 -7.60 -10.08 -11.59
C SER A 274 -8.03 -10.41 -13.03
N LYS A 275 -8.86 -11.44 -13.23
CA LYS A 275 -9.25 -11.95 -14.57
C LYS A 275 -8.04 -12.29 -15.47
N GLY A 276 -6.93 -12.71 -14.84
CA GLY A 276 -5.71 -13.12 -15.54
C GLY A 276 -4.74 -11.97 -15.89
N THR A 277 -4.99 -10.74 -15.44
CA THR A 277 -4.10 -9.61 -15.72
C THR A 277 -2.90 -9.53 -14.78
N SER A 278 -2.97 -10.13 -13.59
CA SER A 278 -1.86 -10.14 -12.64
C SER A 278 -0.75 -11.12 -13.04
N VAL A 279 0.49 -10.74 -12.80
CA VAL A 279 1.69 -11.57 -13.01
C VAL A 279 2.34 -11.84 -11.65
N PRO A 280 2.33 -13.08 -11.15
CA PRO A 280 2.99 -13.42 -9.88
C PRO A 280 4.49 -13.15 -9.94
N VAL A 281 5.04 -12.51 -8.89
CA VAL A 281 6.46 -12.19 -8.80
C VAL A 281 7.02 -12.76 -7.50
N LYS A 282 8.04 -13.61 -7.62
CA LYS A 282 8.79 -14.12 -6.48
C LYS A 282 10.24 -13.68 -6.59
N ARG A 283 10.65 -12.75 -5.72
CA ARG A 283 12.01 -12.23 -5.65
C ARG A 283 12.57 -12.33 -4.24
N ASP A 284 13.89 -12.31 -4.15
CA ASP A 284 14.61 -12.27 -2.88
C ASP A 284 14.31 -10.97 -2.12
N LYS A 285 14.11 -11.09 -0.79
CA LYS A 285 13.78 -9.97 0.09
C LYS A 285 14.87 -8.88 0.09
N ALA A 286 16.15 -9.28 0.03
CA ALA A 286 17.26 -8.33 -0.01
C ALA A 286 17.25 -7.53 -1.31
N GLU A 287 17.05 -8.20 -2.46
CA GLU A 287 16.90 -7.54 -3.76
C GLU A 287 15.74 -6.53 -3.78
N LEU A 288 14.59 -6.89 -3.22
CA LEU A 288 13.43 -5.99 -3.13
C LEU A 288 13.73 -4.74 -2.28
N ASN A 289 14.45 -4.91 -1.16
CA ASN A 289 14.83 -3.78 -0.31
C ASN A 289 15.96 -2.94 -0.92
N ASP A 290 16.81 -3.51 -1.77
CA ASP A 290 17.79 -2.75 -2.57
C ASP A 290 17.06 -1.86 -3.58
N ILE A 291 16.04 -2.37 -4.28
CA ILE A 291 15.18 -1.58 -5.18
C ILE A 291 14.51 -0.44 -4.41
N LEU A 292 13.89 -0.73 -3.26
CA LEU A 292 13.27 0.28 -2.40
C LEU A 292 14.27 1.38 -2.01
N THR A 293 15.45 1.01 -1.53
CA THR A 293 16.51 1.96 -1.12
C THR A 293 16.99 2.84 -2.28
N ASN A 294 17.11 2.27 -3.47
CA ASN A 294 17.47 3.02 -4.68
C ASN A 294 16.39 4.05 -5.04
N LEU A 295 15.11 3.68 -4.95
CA LEU A 295 13.98 4.59 -5.19
C LEU A 295 13.88 5.68 -4.12
N GLU A 296 14.18 5.38 -2.86
CA GLU A 296 14.23 6.37 -1.77
C GLU A 296 15.37 7.39 -1.94
N SER A 297 16.42 7.04 -2.66
CA SER A 297 17.62 7.88 -2.83
C SER A 297 17.54 8.84 -4.02
N ASN A 298 16.61 8.61 -4.94
CA ASN A 298 16.36 9.44 -6.13
C ASN A 298 15.27 10.49 -5.82
#